data_c8c5c74b4b99a40f6ce7e19d6807f5f5
#
_entry.id   c8c5c74b4b99a40f6ce7e19d6807f5f5
#
_cell.length_a   1.000
_cell.length_b   1.000
_cell.length_c   1.000
_cell.angle_alpha   90.00
_cell.angle_beta   90.00
_cell.angle_gamma   90.00
#
_symmetry.space_group_name_H-M   'P 1'
#
loop_
_entity.id
_entity.type
_entity.pdbx_description
1 polymer ?
#
loop_
_entity_poly.entity_id
_entity_poly.type
_entity_poly.pdbx_seq_one_letter_code
_entity_poly.pdbx_strand_id
1 'polypeptide(L)'
;MRPLRILTLAFLLFTLTAAAQTDRRIEEQKRVIAALEKRIATEEQEISKIQKGRTATEERVRRLARQIDSRNQLLDETEKQARLLRGEIARTDSVAGNLSAKLERDRAQYGEMVREAYRNYKHNNYLTYIFSSRDFTDVARKITALREVASLRERKLRDIEALTAEVRTEKETLDRRKRSLDSVTRSLSAQREKLQRDARNAKASIRSMSQKEKTALQRKIAQEQQLDVAIGELRKLTKGNTEGASFSAKTSGLRLPVTAGRVKRYKENMAEITGPKGAHVISIYDGKVV
;
A
#
# COMPACT_ATOMS: atom_id res chain seq x y z
N MET A 1 -5.27 -20.52 34.82
CA MET A 1 -5.87 -20.38 33.47
C MET A 1 -5.91 -18.94 32.90
N ARG A 2 -5.43 -17.94 33.65
CA ARG A 2 -5.37 -16.52 33.20
C ARG A 2 -4.19 -16.14 32.26
N PRO A 3 -2.95 -16.73 32.39
CA PRO A 3 -1.82 -16.27 31.55
C PRO A 3 -1.93 -16.67 30.07
N LEU A 4 -2.57 -17.80 29.76
CA LEU A 4 -2.71 -18.28 28.37
C LEU A 4 -3.64 -17.39 27.52
N ARG A 5 -4.67 -16.79 28.13
CA ARG A 5 -5.59 -15.86 27.47
C ARG A 5 -4.94 -14.50 27.16
N ILE A 6 -4.01 -14.06 28.01
CA ILE A 6 -3.26 -12.80 27.78
C ILE A 6 -2.26 -12.98 26.64
N LEU A 7 -1.61 -14.14 26.55
CA LEU A 7 -0.65 -14.45 25.48
C LEU A 7 -1.34 -14.56 24.11
N THR A 8 -2.54 -15.16 24.04
CA THR A 8 -3.33 -15.25 22.81
C THR A 8 -3.87 -13.88 22.38
N LEU A 9 -4.27 -13.01 23.32
CA LEU A 9 -4.72 -11.65 23.04
C LEU A 9 -3.57 -10.77 22.53
N ALA A 10 -2.38 -10.89 23.12
CA ALA A 10 -1.18 -10.18 22.69
C ALA A 10 -0.72 -10.62 21.29
N PHE A 11 -0.80 -11.91 20.98
CA PHE A 11 -0.48 -12.43 19.65
C PHE A 11 -1.50 -11.96 18.58
N LEU A 12 -2.80 -11.91 18.92
CA LEU A 12 -3.85 -11.39 18.05
C LEU A 12 -3.67 -9.89 17.78
N LEU A 13 -3.31 -9.09 18.79
CA LEU A 13 -2.99 -7.66 18.63
C LEU A 13 -1.75 -7.46 17.76
N PHE A 14 -0.74 -8.30 17.87
CA PHE A 14 0.49 -8.19 17.07
C PHE A 14 0.23 -8.52 15.59
N THR A 15 -0.63 -9.49 15.28
CA THR A 15 -1.02 -9.82 13.90
C THR A 15 -1.88 -8.72 13.26
N LEU A 16 -2.75 -8.06 14.04
CA LEU A 16 -3.57 -6.94 13.56
C LEU A 16 -2.72 -5.71 13.20
N THR A 17 -1.67 -5.43 14.00
CA THR A 17 -0.76 -4.31 13.72
C THR A 17 0.10 -4.55 12.48
N ALA A 18 0.53 -5.79 12.24
CA ALA A 18 1.32 -6.14 11.05
C ALA A 18 0.50 -6.05 9.76
N ALA A 19 -0.77 -6.47 9.77
CA ALA A 19 -1.68 -6.33 8.63
C ALA A 19 -1.99 -4.85 8.31
N ALA A 20 -2.26 -4.03 9.33
CA ALA A 20 -2.48 -2.60 9.16
C ALA A 20 -1.24 -1.85 8.64
N GLN A 21 -0.04 -2.32 8.96
CA GLN A 21 1.21 -1.74 8.48
C GLN A 21 1.48 -2.06 7.01
N THR A 22 1.11 -3.25 6.54
CA THR A 22 1.22 -3.64 5.13
C THR A 22 0.19 -2.93 4.26
N ASP A 23 -1.03 -2.77 4.71
CA ASP A 23 -2.05 -2.00 3.99
C ASP A 23 -1.64 -0.52 3.86
N ARG A 24 -1.06 0.08 4.90
CA ARG A 24 -0.49 1.45 4.82
C ARG A 24 0.63 1.55 3.79
N ARG A 25 1.53 0.57 3.72
CA ARG A 25 2.61 0.54 2.70
C ARG A 25 2.08 0.43 1.29
N ILE A 26 1.03 -0.36 1.07
CA ILE A 26 0.37 -0.46 -0.25
C ILE A 26 -0.28 0.87 -0.63
N GLU A 27 -0.95 1.54 0.29
CA GLU A 27 -1.56 2.85 0.04
C GLU A 27 -0.52 3.96 -0.21
N GLU A 28 0.60 3.96 0.52
CA GLU A 28 1.71 4.88 0.23
C GLU A 28 2.28 4.65 -1.17
N GLN A 29 2.47 3.39 -1.57
CA GLN A 29 2.94 3.06 -2.92
C GLN A 29 1.96 3.48 -4.01
N LYS A 30 0.66 3.29 -3.82
CA LYS A 30 -0.36 3.79 -4.76
C LYS A 30 -0.28 5.30 -4.93
N ARG A 31 -0.06 6.06 -3.85
CA ARG A 31 0.10 7.53 -3.93
C ARG A 31 1.35 7.93 -4.72
N VAL A 32 2.47 7.25 -4.52
CA VAL A 32 3.71 7.50 -5.27
C VAL A 32 3.51 7.18 -6.75
N ILE A 33 2.89 6.05 -7.06
CA ILE A 33 2.57 5.64 -8.44
C ILE A 33 1.67 6.69 -9.12
N ALA A 34 0.60 7.12 -8.48
CA ALA A 34 -0.31 8.14 -9.02
C ALA A 34 0.39 9.49 -9.27
N ALA A 35 1.32 9.88 -8.38
CA ALA A 35 2.12 11.08 -8.58
C ALA A 35 3.06 10.97 -9.79
N LEU A 36 3.70 9.81 -9.99
CA LEU A 36 4.56 9.54 -11.14
C LEU A 36 3.77 9.48 -12.45
N GLU A 37 2.59 8.86 -12.45
CA GLU A 37 1.70 8.84 -13.62
C GLU A 37 1.25 10.25 -14.03
N LYS A 38 0.89 11.10 -13.05
CA LYS A 38 0.55 12.50 -13.31
C LYS A 38 1.75 13.27 -13.90
N ARG A 39 2.96 13.06 -13.39
CA ARG A 39 4.19 13.68 -13.91
C ARG A 39 4.44 13.25 -15.37
N ILE A 40 4.35 11.96 -15.66
CA ILE A 40 4.53 11.41 -17.00
C ILE A 40 3.51 12.02 -17.98
N ALA A 41 2.24 12.11 -17.60
CA ALA A 41 1.20 12.70 -18.43
C ALA A 41 1.47 14.18 -18.75
N THR A 42 1.99 14.93 -17.77
CA THR A 42 2.40 16.32 -18.00
C THR A 42 3.56 16.42 -18.99
N GLU A 43 4.58 15.58 -18.84
CA GLU A 43 5.75 15.53 -19.75
C GLU A 43 5.34 15.12 -21.18
N GLU A 44 4.39 14.17 -21.33
CA GLU A 44 3.84 13.79 -22.63
C GLU A 44 3.16 14.96 -23.32
N GLN A 45 2.35 15.75 -22.59
CA GLN A 45 1.70 16.95 -23.15
C GLN A 45 2.73 18.02 -23.57
N GLU A 46 3.77 18.23 -22.77
CA GLU A 46 4.83 19.19 -23.09
C GLU A 46 5.65 18.77 -24.32
N ILE A 47 5.97 17.47 -24.44
CA ILE A 47 6.66 16.93 -25.62
C ILE A 47 5.81 17.14 -26.89
N SER A 48 4.50 16.99 -26.79
CA SER A 48 3.60 17.18 -27.92
C SER A 48 3.53 18.63 -28.41
N LYS A 49 3.77 19.61 -27.53
CA LYS A 49 3.75 21.05 -27.83
C LYS A 49 5.05 21.57 -28.47
N ILE A 50 6.12 20.79 -28.47
CA ILE A 50 7.42 21.21 -29.00
C ILE A 50 7.36 21.26 -30.53
N GLN A 51 7.56 22.44 -31.11
CA GLN A 51 7.58 22.65 -32.56
C GLN A 51 8.79 22.00 -33.23
N LYS A 52 8.71 21.73 -34.55
CA LYS A 52 9.82 21.13 -35.29
C LYS A 52 10.95 22.15 -35.52
N GLY A 53 12.19 21.81 -35.17
CA GLY A 53 13.38 22.65 -35.38
C GLY A 53 14.61 22.05 -34.65
N ARG A 54 15.77 22.66 -34.81
CA ARG A 54 17.04 22.15 -34.26
C ARG A 54 17.07 22.23 -32.73
N THR A 55 16.74 23.38 -32.16
CA THR A 55 16.58 23.59 -30.71
C THR A 55 15.46 22.76 -30.11
N ALA A 56 14.38 22.58 -30.89
CA ALA A 56 13.26 21.72 -30.51
C ALA A 56 13.67 20.24 -30.39
N THR A 57 14.60 19.77 -31.22
CA THR A 57 15.08 18.37 -31.14
C THR A 57 15.85 18.11 -29.84
N GLU A 58 16.71 19.03 -29.42
CA GLU A 58 17.44 18.92 -28.14
C GLU A 58 16.50 18.93 -26.95
N GLU A 59 15.55 19.85 -26.93
CA GLU A 59 14.57 19.94 -25.87
C GLU A 59 13.69 18.69 -25.81
N ARG A 60 13.24 18.19 -26.95
CA ARG A 60 12.48 16.96 -27.05
C ARG A 60 13.25 15.76 -26.50
N VAL A 61 14.52 15.61 -26.81
CA VAL A 61 15.34 14.49 -26.29
C VAL A 61 15.54 14.63 -24.79
N ARG A 62 15.77 15.82 -24.24
CA ARG A 62 15.85 16.03 -22.78
C ARG A 62 14.55 15.66 -22.09
N ARG A 63 13.41 16.05 -22.62
CA ARG A 63 12.10 15.69 -22.05
C ARG A 63 11.82 14.21 -22.16
N LEU A 64 12.16 13.56 -23.28
CA LEU A 64 12.07 12.10 -23.42
C LEU A 64 12.97 11.37 -22.43
N ALA A 65 14.18 11.89 -22.15
CA ALA A 65 15.05 11.31 -21.14
C ALA A 65 14.44 11.37 -19.73
N ARG A 66 13.88 12.51 -19.33
CA ARG A 66 13.16 12.65 -18.06
C ARG A 66 11.94 11.73 -17.99
N GLN A 67 11.18 11.65 -19.07
CA GLN A 67 10.01 10.76 -19.15
C GLN A 67 10.41 9.28 -19.01
N ILE A 68 11.51 8.86 -19.64
CA ILE A 68 12.08 7.52 -19.50
C ILE A 68 12.46 7.26 -18.05
N ASP A 69 13.11 8.22 -17.38
CA ASP A 69 13.48 8.07 -15.97
C ASP A 69 12.26 7.97 -15.06
N SER A 70 11.27 8.85 -15.23
CA SER A 70 10.00 8.79 -14.50
C SER A 70 9.26 7.46 -14.73
N ARG A 71 9.30 6.90 -15.95
CA ARG A 71 8.71 5.57 -16.22
C ARG A 71 9.49 4.44 -15.59
N ASN A 72 10.82 4.51 -15.53
CA ASN A 72 11.62 3.53 -14.80
C ASN A 72 11.28 3.53 -13.31
N GLN A 73 11.19 4.72 -12.69
CA GLN A 73 10.76 4.86 -11.31
C GLN A 73 9.35 4.29 -11.09
N LEU A 74 8.42 4.57 -12.01
CA LEU A 74 7.06 4.03 -11.97
C LEU A 74 7.07 2.49 -12.05
N LEU A 75 7.87 1.90 -12.93
CA LEU A 75 8.01 0.46 -13.05
C LEU A 75 8.54 -0.15 -11.75
N ASP A 76 9.60 0.41 -11.17
CA ASP A 76 10.19 -0.06 -9.92
C ASP A 76 9.17 -0.01 -8.77
N GLU A 77 8.42 1.08 -8.64
CA GLU A 77 7.40 1.22 -7.60
C GLU A 77 6.23 0.27 -7.83
N THR A 78 5.80 0.08 -9.08
CA THR A 78 4.73 -0.88 -9.42
C THR A 78 5.18 -2.32 -9.17
N GLU A 79 6.44 -2.66 -9.44
CA GLU A 79 7.01 -3.97 -9.10
C GLU A 79 7.11 -4.22 -7.60
N LYS A 80 7.46 -3.19 -6.81
CA LYS A 80 7.42 -3.27 -5.33
C LYS A 80 6.00 -3.54 -4.84
N GLN A 81 5.01 -2.84 -5.39
CA GLN A 81 3.59 -3.07 -5.07
C GLN A 81 3.17 -4.50 -5.42
N ALA A 82 3.55 -5.02 -6.59
CA ALA A 82 3.25 -6.39 -6.98
C ALA A 82 3.88 -7.42 -6.02
N ARG A 83 5.12 -7.18 -5.55
CA ARG A 83 5.78 -8.05 -4.56
C ARG A 83 5.03 -8.04 -3.21
N LEU A 84 4.63 -6.87 -2.72
CA LEU A 84 3.85 -6.76 -1.48
C LEU A 84 2.52 -7.50 -1.60
N LEU A 85 1.77 -7.30 -2.69
CA LEU A 85 0.51 -8.00 -2.94
C LEU A 85 0.68 -9.53 -3.00
N ARG A 86 1.74 -10.03 -3.63
CA ARG A 86 2.04 -11.48 -3.64
C ARG A 86 2.30 -12.01 -2.24
N GLY A 87 3.04 -11.28 -1.42
CA GLY A 87 3.29 -11.65 -0.03
C GLY A 87 2.00 -11.73 0.78
N GLU A 88 1.12 -10.73 0.63
CA GLU A 88 -0.17 -10.70 1.31
C GLU A 88 -1.12 -11.82 0.81
N ILE A 89 -1.13 -12.10 -0.49
CA ILE A 89 -1.90 -13.21 -1.07
C ILE A 89 -1.43 -14.53 -0.45
N ALA A 90 -0.12 -14.78 -0.37
CA ALA A 90 0.41 -16.01 0.20
C ALA A 90 0.03 -16.18 1.68
N ARG A 91 0.07 -15.10 2.46
CA ARG A 91 -0.36 -15.12 3.87
C ARG A 91 -1.85 -15.40 4.01
N THR A 92 -2.68 -14.65 3.27
CA THR A 92 -4.14 -14.81 3.33
C THR A 92 -4.57 -16.20 2.83
N ASP A 93 -3.92 -16.74 1.81
CA ASP A 93 -4.17 -18.09 1.29
C ASP A 93 -3.86 -19.16 2.36
N SER A 94 -2.73 -19.01 3.07
CA SER A 94 -2.36 -19.90 4.18
C SER A 94 -3.39 -19.82 5.33
N VAL A 95 -3.82 -18.61 5.71
CA VAL A 95 -4.84 -18.42 6.75
C VAL A 95 -6.17 -19.04 6.33
N ALA A 96 -6.66 -18.75 5.13
CA ALA A 96 -7.90 -19.30 4.60
C ALA A 96 -7.85 -20.84 4.50
N GLY A 97 -6.68 -21.41 4.13
CA GLY A 97 -6.45 -22.85 4.10
C GLY A 97 -6.56 -23.48 5.49
N ASN A 98 -5.89 -22.90 6.49
CA ASN A 98 -5.91 -23.36 7.86
C ASN A 98 -7.31 -23.29 8.49
N LEU A 99 -8.03 -22.18 8.27
CA LEU A 99 -9.40 -22.01 8.73
C LEU A 99 -10.36 -23.01 8.05
N SER A 100 -10.20 -23.23 6.75
CA SER A 100 -10.99 -24.22 6.01
C SER A 100 -10.76 -25.64 6.53
N ALA A 101 -9.50 -26.02 6.78
CA ALA A 101 -9.18 -27.33 7.36
C ALA A 101 -9.72 -27.51 8.80
N LYS A 102 -9.72 -26.44 9.60
CA LYS A 102 -10.35 -26.44 10.92
C LYS A 102 -11.85 -26.60 10.81
N LEU A 103 -12.51 -25.87 9.90
CA LEU A 103 -13.94 -25.95 9.66
C LEU A 103 -14.37 -27.36 9.28
N GLU A 104 -13.64 -28.04 8.39
CA GLU A 104 -13.94 -29.41 7.99
C GLU A 104 -13.81 -30.40 9.17
N ARG A 105 -12.77 -30.25 10.00
CA ARG A 105 -12.62 -31.05 11.22
C ARG A 105 -13.79 -30.84 12.20
N ASP A 106 -14.15 -29.59 12.43
CA ASP A 106 -15.23 -29.22 13.35
C ASP A 106 -16.59 -29.72 12.86
N ARG A 107 -16.85 -29.65 11.56
CA ARG A 107 -18.05 -30.23 10.93
C ARG A 107 -18.09 -31.75 11.05
N ALA A 108 -16.98 -32.43 10.83
CA ALA A 108 -16.89 -33.87 10.98
C ALA A 108 -17.20 -34.30 12.43
N GLN A 109 -16.57 -33.63 13.41
CA GLN A 109 -16.85 -33.87 14.84
C GLN A 109 -18.31 -33.62 15.21
N TYR A 110 -18.89 -32.53 14.75
CA TYR A 110 -20.29 -32.22 14.97
C TYR A 110 -21.22 -33.26 14.33
N GLY A 111 -20.87 -33.71 13.12
CA GLY A 111 -21.57 -34.79 12.44
C GLY A 111 -21.61 -36.10 13.27
N GLU A 112 -20.49 -36.47 13.92
CA GLU A 112 -20.49 -37.61 14.84
C GLU A 112 -21.38 -37.38 16.06
N MET A 113 -21.28 -36.19 16.68
CA MET A 113 -22.14 -35.84 17.84
C MET A 113 -23.63 -35.90 17.49
N VAL A 114 -24.03 -35.52 16.28
CA VAL A 114 -25.41 -35.59 15.79
C VAL A 114 -25.80 -37.02 15.55
N ARG A 115 -24.98 -37.84 14.90
CA ARG A 115 -25.22 -39.28 14.67
C ARG A 115 -25.39 -40.03 15.99
N GLU A 116 -24.57 -39.77 16.98
CA GLU A 116 -24.69 -40.35 18.31
C GLU A 116 -25.98 -39.91 18.99
N ALA A 117 -26.32 -38.63 18.94
CA ALA A 117 -27.57 -38.12 19.48
C ALA A 117 -28.80 -38.81 18.87
N TYR A 118 -28.79 -38.99 17.53
CA TYR A 118 -29.87 -39.65 16.82
C TYR A 118 -29.99 -41.12 17.21
N ARG A 119 -28.90 -41.87 17.32
CA ARG A 119 -28.90 -43.26 17.81
C ARG A 119 -29.47 -43.36 19.19
N ASN A 120 -29.02 -42.48 20.12
CA ASN A 120 -29.52 -42.47 21.49
C ASN A 120 -31.03 -42.12 21.57
N TYR A 121 -31.49 -41.21 20.72
CA TYR A 121 -32.91 -40.89 20.60
C TYR A 121 -33.70 -42.08 20.08
N LYS A 122 -33.29 -42.71 18.97
CA LYS A 122 -33.99 -43.80 18.31
C LYS A 122 -34.16 -45.03 19.22
N HIS A 123 -33.19 -45.28 20.07
CA HIS A 123 -33.22 -46.46 21.00
C HIS A 123 -33.71 -46.10 22.40
N ASN A 124 -34.30 -44.93 22.63
CA ASN A 124 -34.75 -44.43 23.95
C ASN A 124 -33.67 -44.49 25.05
N ASN A 125 -32.37 -44.44 24.68
CA ASN A 125 -31.26 -44.59 25.62
C ASN A 125 -31.26 -43.50 26.70
N TYR A 126 -31.73 -42.30 26.40
CA TYR A 126 -31.84 -41.24 27.38
C TYR A 126 -32.85 -41.54 28.49
N LEU A 127 -34.00 -42.10 28.16
CA LEU A 127 -34.99 -42.52 29.15
C LEU A 127 -34.45 -43.67 30.00
N THR A 128 -33.91 -44.69 29.35
CA THR A 128 -33.26 -45.82 30.05
C THR A 128 -32.17 -45.36 31.00
N TYR A 129 -31.34 -44.37 30.55
CA TYR A 129 -30.30 -43.79 31.37
C TYR A 129 -30.82 -43.06 32.60
N ILE A 130 -31.89 -42.29 32.50
CA ILE A 130 -32.56 -41.62 33.62
C ILE A 130 -33.20 -42.64 34.57
N PHE A 131 -34.00 -43.59 34.03
CA PHE A 131 -34.73 -44.59 34.84
C PHE A 131 -33.79 -45.63 35.53
N SER A 132 -32.54 -45.77 35.09
CA SER A 132 -31.56 -46.60 35.78
C SER A 132 -30.93 -45.92 37.01
N SER A 133 -31.49 -44.81 37.46
CA SER A 133 -30.98 -44.07 38.64
C SER A 133 -31.34 -44.76 39.94
N ARG A 134 -30.43 -44.65 40.91
CA ARG A 134 -30.58 -45.30 42.25
C ARG A 134 -31.41 -44.45 43.20
N ASP A 135 -31.36 -43.15 43.09
CA ASP A 135 -32.06 -42.20 43.91
C ASP A 135 -32.36 -40.88 43.14
N PHE A 136 -33.10 -39.97 43.76
CA PHE A 136 -33.45 -38.69 43.19
C PHE A 136 -32.23 -37.81 42.88
N THR A 137 -31.18 -37.89 43.71
CA THR A 137 -29.95 -37.13 43.49
C THR A 137 -29.21 -37.60 42.24
N ASP A 138 -29.24 -38.90 41.98
CA ASP A 138 -28.68 -39.51 40.77
C ASP A 138 -29.47 -39.12 39.53
N VAL A 139 -30.82 -39.06 39.59
CA VAL A 139 -31.67 -38.51 38.53
C VAL A 139 -31.26 -37.08 38.19
N ALA A 140 -31.12 -36.21 39.21
CA ALA A 140 -30.78 -34.81 39.01
C ALA A 140 -29.38 -34.65 38.34
N ARG A 141 -28.38 -35.44 38.78
CA ARG A 141 -27.04 -35.48 38.17
C ARG A 141 -27.08 -35.91 36.71
N LYS A 142 -27.85 -36.97 36.38
CA LYS A 142 -27.98 -37.46 34.99
C LYS A 142 -28.67 -36.45 34.07
N ILE A 143 -29.73 -35.77 34.56
CA ILE A 143 -30.37 -34.68 33.81
C ILE A 143 -29.42 -33.53 33.57
N THR A 144 -28.65 -33.14 34.57
CA THR A 144 -27.62 -32.08 34.41
C THR A 144 -26.58 -32.46 33.38
N ALA A 145 -26.06 -33.68 33.40
CA ALA A 145 -25.11 -34.18 32.40
C ALA A 145 -25.71 -34.15 30.96
N LEU A 146 -26.94 -34.54 30.79
CA LEU A 146 -27.63 -34.46 29.48
C LEU A 146 -27.80 -33.03 29.00
N ARG A 147 -28.11 -32.07 29.90
CA ARG A 147 -28.21 -30.66 29.59
C ARG A 147 -26.81 -30.07 29.18
N GLU A 148 -25.76 -30.49 29.87
CA GLU A 148 -24.39 -30.09 29.51
C GLU A 148 -24.00 -30.58 28.12
N VAL A 149 -24.31 -31.83 27.77
CA VAL A 149 -24.07 -32.38 26.43
C VAL A 149 -24.88 -31.62 25.37
N ALA A 150 -26.16 -31.31 25.62
CA ALA A 150 -26.97 -30.51 24.71
C ALA A 150 -26.37 -29.09 24.50
N SER A 151 -26.00 -28.45 25.60
CA SER A 151 -25.33 -27.12 25.56
C SER A 151 -24.00 -27.16 24.83
N LEU A 152 -23.21 -28.24 24.97
CA LEU A 152 -21.95 -28.41 24.22
C LEU A 152 -22.19 -28.48 22.70
N ARG A 153 -23.23 -29.25 22.28
CA ARG A 153 -23.63 -29.35 20.85
C ARG A 153 -24.03 -28.00 20.28
N GLU A 154 -24.82 -27.25 21.03
CA GLU A 154 -25.26 -25.92 20.63
C GLU A 154 -24.08 -24.92 20.52
N ARG A 155 -23.16 -24.94 21.49
CA ARG A 155 -21.93 -24.14 21.38
C ARG A 155 -21.14 -24.53 20.14
N LYS A 156 -20.93 -25.81 19.89
CA LYS A 156 -20.19 -26.32 18.74
C LYS A 156 -20.80 -25.88 17.40
N LEU A 157 -22.15 -25.88 17.33
CA LEU A 157 -22.85 -25.39 16.14
C LEU A 157 -22.58 -23.89 15.92
N ARG A 158 -22.71 -23.06 16.95
CA ARG A 158 -22.41 -21.64 16.87
C ARG A 158 -20.96 -21.39 16.45
N ASP A 159 -20.02 -22.16 16.98
CA ASP A 159 -18.60 -22.05 16.61
C ASP A 159 -18.38 -22.37 15.11
N ILE A 160 -19.08 -23.40 14.59
CA ILE A 160 -19.03 -23.76 13.16
C ILE A 160 -19.64 -22.66 12.29
N GLU A 161 -20.74 -22.05 12.70
CA GLU A 161 -21.37 -20.93 11.98
C GLU A 161 -20.44 -19.72 11.94
N ALA A 162 -19.84 -19.34 13.07
CA ALA A 162 -18.88 -18.26 13.15
C ALA A 162 -17.64 -18.51 12.28
N LEU A 163 -17.08 -19.73 12.37
CA LEU A 163 -15.93 -20.12 11.56
C LEU A 163 -16.27 -20.18 10.06
N THR A 164 -17.49 -20.56 9.71
CA THR A 164 -17.96 -20.54 8.30
C THR A 164 -17.97 -19.10 7.76
N ALA A 165 -18.47 -18.15 8.55
CA ALA A 165 -18.47 -16.74 8.19
C ALA A 165 -17.04 -16.20 8.04
N GLU A 166 -16.13 -16.55 8.96
CA GLU A 166 -14.73 -16.16 8.92
C GLU A 166 -14.01 -16.68 7.66
N VAL A 167 -14.17 -17.98 7.34
CA VAL A 167 -13.63 -18.60 6.12
C VAL A 167 -14.13 -17.90 4.86
N ARG A 168 -15.40 -17.53 4.83
CA ARG A 168 -15.98 -16.80 3.70
C ARG A 168 -15.32 -15.43 3.53
N THR A 169 -15.19 -14.67 4.61
CA THR A 169 -14.58 -13.33 4.61
C THR A 169 -13.13 -13.38 4.13
N GLU A 170 -12.36 -14.36 4.61
CA GLU A 170 -10.96 -14.53 4.19
C GLU A 170 -10.84 -14.90 2.70
N LYS A 171 -11.69 -15.78 2.20
CA LYS A 171 -11.74 -16.13 0.77
C LYS A 171 -12.11 -14.92 -0.11
N GLU A 172 -13.10 -14.13 0.29
CA GLU A 172 -13.47 -12.90 -0.43
C GLU A 172 -12.33 -11.87 -0.43
N THR A 173 -11.59 -11.78 0.67
CA THR A 173 -10.41 -10.91 0.76
C THR A 173 -9.29 -11.39 -0.14
N LEU A 174 -9.03 -12.69 -0.18
CA LEU A 174 -8.06 -13.31 -1.07
C LEU A 174 -8.39 -13.03 -2.55
N ASP A 175 -9.64 -13.18 -2.95
CA ASP A 175 -10.10 -12.92 -4.31
C ASP A 175 -9.95 -11.44 -4.71
N ARG A 176 -10.24 -10.52 -3.80
CA ARG A 176 -10.01 -9.09 -4.03
C ARG A 176 -8.53 -8.80 -4.25
N ARG A 177 -7.64 -9.36 -3.43
CA ARG A 177 -6.19 -9.19 -3.56
C ARG A 177 -5.65 -9.78 -4.87
N LYS A 178 -6.13 -10.97 -5.28
CA LYS A 178 -5.78 -11.58 -6.57
C LYS A 178 -6.16 -10.69 -7.74
N ARG A 179 -7.38 -10.16 -7.76
CA ARG A 179 -7.84 -9.20 -8.79
C ARG A 179 -7.01 -7.92 -8.81
N SER A 180 -6.61 -7.41 -7.65
CA SER A 180 -5.71 -6.26 -7.56
C SER A 180 -4.34 -6.56 -8.17
N LEU A 181 -3.76 -7.74 -7.88
CA LEU A 181 -2.49 -8.16 -8.47
C LEU A 181 -2.57 -8.30 -9.99
N ASP A 182 -3.65 -8.83 -10.53
CA ASP A 182 -3.87 -8.94 -11.97
C ASP A 182 -3.92 -7.55 -12.64
N SER A 183 -4.59 -6.59 -12.00
CA SER A 183 -4.61 -5.21 -12.47
C SER A 183 -3.22 -4.58 -12.49
N VAL A 184 -2.46 -4.74 -11.41
CA VAL A 184 -1.07 -4.26 -11.29
C VAL A 184 -0.17 -4.91 -12.34
N THR A 185 -0.31 -6.20 -12.58
CA THR A 185 0.50 -6.93 -13.58
C THR A 185 0.20 -6.45 -15.00
N ARG A 186 -1.06 -6.19 -15.32
CA ARG A 186 -1.44 -5.60 -16.62
C ARG A 186 -0.88 -4.19 -16.78
N SER A 187 -0.93 -3.38 -15.75
CA SER A 187 -0.32 -2.05 -15.75
C SER A 187 1.18 -2.10 -16.00
N LEU A 188 1.91 -3.03 -15.34
CA LEU A 188 3.34 -3.26 -15.57
C LEU A 188 3.66 -3.55 -17.04
N SER A 189 2.91 -4.45 -17.68
CA SER A 189 3.12 -4.78 -19.10
C SER A 189 2.91 -3.56 -19.98
N ALA A 190 1.84 -2.81 -19.77
CA ALA A 190 1.54 -1.60 -20.54
C ALA A 190 2.62 -0.51 -20.36
N GLN A 191 3.13 -0.34 -19.13
CA GLN A 191 4.20 0.63 -18.86
C GLN A 191 5.53 0.23 -19.52
N ARG A 192 5.87 -1.07 -19.52
CA ARG A 192 7.07 -1.57 -20.22
C ARG A 192 7.01 -1.31 -21.73
N GLU A 193 5.85 -1.52 -22.36
CA GLU A 193 5.68 -1.21 -23.79
C GLU A 193 5.81 0.30 -24.07
N LYS A 194 5.24 1.15 -23.20
CA LYS A 194 5.38 2.61 -23.33
C LYS A 194 6.84 3.02 -23.18
N LEU A 195 7.57 2.47 -22.19
CA LEU A 195 8.98 2.73 -21.99
C LEU A 195 9.82 2.36 -23.23
N GLN A 196 9.55 1.20 -23.83
CA GLN A 196 10.23 0.79 -25.07
C GLN A 196 9.94 1.73 -26.24
N ARG A 197 8.72 2.25 -26.34
CA ARG A 197 8.35 3.25 -27.37
C ARG A 197 9.10 4.55 -27.14
N ASP A 198 9.15 5.05 -25.92
CA ASP A 198 9.85 6.29 -25.57
C ASP A 198 11.36 6.17 -25.82
N ALA A 199 11.96 5.03 -25.47
CA ALA A 199 13.38 4.76 -25.74
C ALA A 199 13.67 4.74 -27.26
N ARG A 200 12.79 4.12 -28.06
CA ARG A 200 12.92 4.14 -29.55
C ARG A 200 12.80 5.54 -30.10
N ASN A 201 11.84 6.33 -29.63
CA ASN A 201 11.64 7.71 -30.06
C ASN A 201 12.83 8.62 -29.68
N ALA A 202 13.37 8.46 -28.47
CA ALA A 202 14.57 9.15 -28.02
C ALA A 202 15.78 8.80 -28.91
N LYS A 203 16.00 7.50 -29.18
CA LYS A 203 17.09 7.02 -30.05
C LYS A 203 16.96 7.55 -31.49
N ALA A 204 15.75 7.60 -32.04
CA ALA A 204 15.50 8.17 -33.36
C ALA A 204 15.83 9.68 -33.40
N SER A 205 15.38 10.43 -32.38
CA SER A 205 15.69 11.86 -32.25
C SER A 205 17.18 12.14 -32.11
N ILE A 206 17.90 11.34 -31.31
CA ILE A 206 19.36 11.47 -31.12
C ILE A 206 20.13 11.17 -32.43
N ARG A 207 19.66 10.22 -33.26
CA ARG A 207 20.31 9.88 -34.53
C ARG A 207 20.33 11.07 -35.49
N SER A 208 19.34 11.95 -35.46
CA SER A 208 19.26 13.14 -36.29
C SER A 208 20.17 14.29 -35.84
N MET A 209 20.83 14.18 -34.69
CA MET A 209 21.68 15.20 -34.12
C MET A 209 23.14 15.02 -34.55
N SER A 210 23.89 16.17 -34.68
CA SER A 210 25.31 16.14 -34.90
C SER A 210 26.09 15.65 -33.69
N GLN A 211 27.36 15.22 -33.84
CA GLN A 211 28.16 14.67 -32.75
C GLN A 211 28.39 15.70 -31.61
N LYS A 212 28.64 16.99 -31.98
CA LYS A 212 28.81 18.07 -31.00
C LYS A 212 27.53 18.30 -30.16
N GLU A 213 26.37 18.25 -30.81
CA GLU A 213 25.08 18.38 -30.15
C GLU A 213 24.80 17.20 -29.20
N LYS A 214 25.15 15.97 -29.60
CA LYS A 214 25.04 14.77 -28.75
C LYS A 214 25.84 14.91 -27.47
N THR A 215 27.08 15.35 -27.55
CA THR A 215 27.95 15.51 -26.38
C THR A 215 27.46 16.65 -25.46
N ALA A 216 27.00 17.75 -26.01
CA ALA A 216 26.42 18.85 -25.21
C ALA A 216 25.13 18.42 -24.50
N LEU A 217 24.27 17.66 -25.19
CA LEU A 217 23.04 17.13 -24.63
C LEU A 217 23.31 16.14 -23.50
N GLN A 218 24.28 15.22 -23.66
CA GLN A 218 24.66 14.26 -22.60
C GLN A 218 25.12 14.98 -21.32
N ARG A 219 25.89 16.03 -21.43
CA ARG A 219 26.32 16.87 -20.28
C ARG A 219 25.13 17.51 -19.58
N LYS A 220 24.17 18.06 -20.33
CA LYS A 220 22.97 18.68 -19.76
C LYS A 220 22.09 17.66 -19.03
N ILE A 221 21.85 16.48 -19.63
CA ILE A 221 21.07 15.40 -19.00
C ILE A 221 21.72 14.95 -17.69
N ALA A 222 23.05 14.74 -17.69
CA ALA A 222 23.79 14.35 -16.48
C ALA A 222 23.67 15.39 -15.36
N GLN A 223 23.74 16.67 -15.68
CA GLN A 223 23.54 17.75 -14.71
C GLN A 223 22.13 17.81 -14.15
N GLU A 224 21.11 17.61 -14.99
CA GLU A 224 19.71 17.57 -14.56
C GLU A 224 19.45 16.35 -13.64
N GLN A 225 19.99 15.17 -13.95
CA GLN A 225 19.89 13.98 -13.12
C GLN A 225 20.57 14.16 -11.75
N GLN A 226 21.74 14.78 -11.69
CA GLN A 226 22.40 15.10 -10.42
C GLN A 226 21.56 16.04 -9.57
N LEU A 227 20.94 17.04 -10.18
CA LEU A 227 20.04 17.96 -9.49
C LEU A 227 18.79 17.25 -8.96
N ASP A 228 18.17 16.38 -9.76
CA ASP A 228 16.99 15.61 -9.36
C ASP A 228 17.31 14.66 -8.18
N VAL A 229 18.50 14.03 -8.18
CA VAL A 229 18.98 13.21 -7.05
C VAL A 229 19.15 14.05 -5.79
N ALA A 230 19.83 15.21 -5.89
CA ALA A 230 20.03 16.12 -4.77
C ALA A 230 18.72 16.64 -4.18
N ILE A 231 17.73 16.98 -5.03
CA ILE A 231 16.39 17.36 -4.60
C ILE A 231 15.66 16.18 -3.91
N GLY A 232 15.85 14.97 -4.44
CA GLY A 232 15.28 13.74 -3.86
C GLY A 232 15.83 13.44 -2.46
N GLU A 233 17.14 13.62 -2.26
CA GLU A 233 17.80 13.49 -0.96
C GLU A 233 17.36 14.56 0.04
N LEU A 234 17.30 15.82 -0.40
CA LEU A 234 16.74 16.92 0.40
C LEU A 234 15.30 16.63 0.87
N ARG A 235 14.46 16.11 -0.02
CA ARG A 235 13.09 15.70 0.35
C ARG A 235 13.04 14.55 1.34
N LYS A 236 13.99 13.60 1.28
CA LYS A 236 14.10 12.52 2.26
C LYS A 236 14.51 13.04 3.63
N LEU A 237 15.47 13.96 3.69
CA LEU A 237 15.94 14.60 4.92
C LEU A 237 14.85 15.47 5.56
N THR A 238 14.04 16.17 4.76
CA THR A 238 12.95 17.02 5.28
C THR A 238 11.71 16.21 5.71
N LYS A 239 11.48 15.01 5.17
CA LYS A 239 10.38 14.14 5.63
C LYS A 239 10.55 13.57 7.03
N GLY A 240 11.78 13.49 7.53
CA GLY A 240 12.09 13.03 8.90
C GLY A 240 12.21 14.16 9.92
N ASN A 241 12.18 15.41 9.52
CA ASN A 241 12.41 16.57 10.38
C ASN A 241 11.07 17.27 10.68
N THR A 242 10.60 17.11 11.92
CA THR A 242 9.38 17.78 12.43
C THR A 242 9.51 19.31 12.41
N GLU A 243 10.73 19.84 12.48
CA GLU A 243 11.03 21.27 12.31
C GLU A 243 10.78 21.75 10.87
N GLY A 244 11.08 20.91 9.85
CA GLY A 244 10.79 21.21 8.44
C GLY A 244 9.29 21.28 8.14
N ALA A 245 8.47 20.44 8.77
CA ALA A 245 7.01 20.51 8.69
C ALA A 245 6.48 21.77 9.35
N SER A 246 7.07 22.18 10.49
CA SER A 246 6.79 23.44 11.18
C SER A 246 7.21 24.65 10.33
N PHE A 247 8.33 24.57 9.59
CA PHE A 247 8.75 25.59 8.65
C PHE A 247 7.76 25.77 7.51
N SER A 248 7.33 24.70 6.88
CA SER A 248 6.33 24.73 5.80
C SER A 248 4.98 25.31 6.26
N ALA A 249 4.54 24.99 7.46
CA ALA A 249 3.30 25.56 8.03
C ALA A 249 3.43 27.05 8.39
N LYS A 250 4.63 27.50 8.77
CA LYS A 250 4.91 28.91 9.11
C LYS A 250 5.24 29.78 7.88
N THR A 251 5.55 29.17 6.72
CA THR A 251 5.92 29.91 5.50
C THR A 251 4.74 30.47 4.71
N SER A 252 3.51 30.14 5.04
CA SER A 252 2.30 30.68 4.40
C SER A 252 2.10 32.20 4.63
N GLY A 253 2.89 32.84 5.49
CA GLY A 253 2.83 34.27 5.83
C GLY A 253 4.18 34.98 5.81
N LEU A 254 5.20 34.43 5.16
CA LEU A 254 6.54 35.02 5.15
C LEU A 254 6.58 36.36 4.40
N ARG A 255 7.28 37.31 5.00
CA ARG A 255 7.58 38.59 4.36
C ARG A 255 8.58 38.37 3.22
N LEU A 256 8.48 39.19 2.17
CA LEU A 256 9.50 39.18 1.12
C LEU A 256 10.86 39.56 1.69
N PRO A 257 11.96 38.95 1.19
CA PRO A 257 13.32 39.23 1.69
C PRO A 257 13.82 40.63 1.33
N VAL A 258 13.01 41.44 0.67
CA VAL A 258 13.33 42.83 0.28
C VAL A 258 12.20 43.72 0.75
N THR A 259 12.52 44.77 1.49
CA THR A 259 11.53 45.79 1.93
C THR A 259 10.87 46.44 0.71
N ALA A 260 9.54 46.47 0.70
CA ALA A 260 8.71 46.94 -0.43
C ALA A 260 8.99 46.22 -1.78
N GLY A 261 9.47 44.97 -1.71
CA GLY A 261 9.75 44.16 -2.89
C GLY A 261 8.54 43.69 -3.65
N ARG A 262 8.66 43.52 -4.95
CA ARG A 262 7.66 42.89 -5.84
C ARG A 262 8.24 41.62 -6.43
N VAL A 263 7.46 40.54 -6.43
CA VAL A 263 7.88 39.26 -7.03
C VAL A 263 7.62 39.31 -8.52
N LYS A 264 8.67 39.12 -9.33
CA LYS A 264 8.60 38.89 -10.77
C LYS A 264 8.86 37.40 -11.00
N ARG A 265 7.85 36.66 -11.48
CA ARG A 265 8.00 35.24 -11.77
C ARG A 265 8.95 35.03 -12.94
N TYR A 266 10.09 34.40 -12.69
CA TYR A 266 11.13 34.22 -13.70
C TYR A 266 11.15 32.83 -14.33
N LYS A 267 10.95 31.76 -13.54
CA LYS A 267 10.79 30.33 -13.96
C LYS A 267 10.09 29.56 -12.85
N GLU A 268 9.66 28.33 -13.16
CA GLU A 268 8.86 27.49 -12.24
C GLU A 268 9.42 27.33 -10.83
N ASN A 269 10.75 27.43 -10.63
CA ASN A 269 11.42 27.25 -9.34
C ASN A 269 12.29 28.46 -8.89
N MET A 270 12.23 29.57 -9.60
CA MET A 270 12.97 30.78 -9.25
C MET A 270 12.06 32.01 -9.35
N ALA A 271 12.16 32.89 -8.38
CA ALA A 271 11.50 34.18 -8.39
C ALA A 271 12.53 35.30 -8.27
N GLU A 272 12.49 36.26 -9.18
CA GLU A 272 13.21 37.52 -9.05
C GLU A 272 12.36 38.43 -8.18
N ILE A 273 12.99 38.99 -7.14
CA ILE A 273 12.37 39.96 -6.25
C ILE A 273 13.05 41.30 -6.49
N THR A 274 12.27 42.25 -7.01
CA THR A 274 12.76 43.61 -7.24
C THR A 274 12.25 44.56 -6.17
N GLY A 275 13.11 45.45 -5.69
CA GLY A 275 12.76 46.48 -4.72
C GLY A 275 13.22 47.88 -5.18
N PRO A 276 12.75 48.94 -4.51
CA PRO A 276 13.22 50.30 -4.79
C PRO A 276 14.72 50.45 -4.49
N LYS A 277 15.34 51.41 -5.13
CA LYS A 277 16.77 51.69 -4.94
C LYS A 277 17.03 52.01 -3.46
N GLY A 278 17.96 51.25 -2.81
CA GLY A 278 18.23 51.39 -1.37
C GLY A 278 17.37 50.49 -0.46
N ALA A 279 16.55 49.59 -1.01
CA ALA A 279 15.81 48.60 -0.22
C ALA A 279 16.77 47.64 0.52
N HIS A 280 16.50 47.41 1.79
CA HIS A 280 17.25 46.44 2.60
C HIS A 280 16.81 45.00 2.34
N VAL A 281 17.80 44.10 2.26
CA VAL A 281 17.56 42.66 2.29
C VAL A 281 17.42 42.25 3.75
N ILE A 282 16.29 41.64 4.09
CA ILE A 282 15.97 41.21 5.45
C ILE A 282 15.86 39.70 5.51
N SER A 283 16.16 39.12 6.66
CA SER A 283 15.90 37.71 6.89
C SER A 283 14.38 37.43 6.87
N ILE A 284 13.98 36.40 6.12
CA ILE A 284 12.59 35.99 6.01
C ILE A 284 12.16 35.08 7.16
N TYR A 285 13.12 34.60 7.95
CA TYR A 285 12.89 33.73 9.10
C TYR A 285 13.97 33.91 10.15
N ASP A 286 13.64 33.70 11.42
CA ASP A 286 14.59 33.76 12.51
C ASP A 286 15.61 32.63 12.38
N GLY A 287 16.87 32.98 12.23
CA GLY A 287 17.98 32.06 12.04
C GLY A 287 19.21 32.49 12.85
N LYS A 288 20.05 31.54 13.19
CA LYS A 288 21.34 31.80 13.84
C LYS A 288 22.41 31.84 12.75
N VAL A 289 23.15 32.95 12.67
CA VAL A 289 24.31 33.04 11.82
C VAL A 289 25.42 32.21 12.47
N VAL A 290 25.91 31.20 11.73
CA VAL A 290 27.03 30.34 12.16
C VAL A 290 28.30 30.80 11.49
#